data_a6a8d9d8e81ddb5b5042be2545a34913
#
_entry.id   a6a8d9d8e81ddb5b5042be2545a34913
#
_cell.length_a   1.000
_cell.length_b   1.000
_cell.length_c   1.000
_cell.angle_alpha   90.00
_cell.angle_beta   90.00
_cell.angle_gamma   90.00
#
_symmetry.space_group_name_H-M   'P 1'
#
loop_
_entity.id
_entity.type
_entity.pdbx_description
1 polymer ?
#
loop_
_entity_poly.entity_id
_entity_poly.type
_entity_poly.pdbx_seq_one_letter_code
_entity_poly.pdbx_strand_id
1 'polypeptide(L)'
;MGLSVDYSRERFTLDEGLSKAVRKVFVDLYKKGWIYRGEFIINWDPAARTALSDIEVIHKDVEGAFYHMNYMLEDGSRALEVATTRPETMFGDVAVAVNPEDPRYKDLIGQNVILPIANKLIPIVGDEHADPEFGTGVVKITPAHDPNDFLVGQRHNLPQVNVMNDDGTMNDLAFEFAGMDRFEARKAVVAKLEEIGALVKIEKRVHSVGHSERTGVVVEPRLSTQWFVKMDQLAKNAIANQDTEDKVEFYPPRFNDTFLQWMENVHDWVISRQLWWGHQIPAWYNAEGEMYVGEEAPEGDGWTQDEDVLDTWFSSALWPFSTMGWPDVD
;
A
#
# COMPACT_ATOMS: atom_id res chain seq x y z
N MET A 1 13.25 -16.43 31.75
CA MET A 1 12.48 -17.43 31.01
C MET A 1 12.95 -18.88 31.27
N GLY A 2 14.14 -19.14 31.80
CA GLY A 2 14.61 -20.45 32.15
C GLY A 2 14.80 -21.41 30.98
N LEU A 3 15.09 -20.89 29.80
CA LEU A 3 15.36 -21.70 28.61
C LEU A 3 16.72 -22.37 28.72
N SER A 4 16.80 -23.64 28.35
CA SER A 4 18.05 -24.43 28.26
C SER A 4 18.51 -24.38 26.78
N VAL A 5 19.42 -23.46 26.47
CA VAL A 5 19.98 -23.25 25.14
C VAL A 5 21.52 -23.24 25.20
N ASP A 6 22.16 -23.37 24.06
CA ASP A 6 23.62 -23.23 23.96
C ASP A 6 24.03 -21.76 23.91
N TYR A 7 24.26 -21.16 25.07
CA TYR A 7 24.67 -19.77 25.21
C TYR A 7 26.04 -19.45 24.59
N SER A 8 26.84 -20.45 24.23
CA SER A 8 28.12 -20.24 23.55
C SER A 8 27.94 -19.85 22.07
N ARG A 9 26.73 -20.02 21.53
CA ARG A 9 26.34 -19.69 20.16
C ARG A 9 25.33 -18.55 20.09
N GLU A 10 25.34 -17.70 21.10
CA GLU A 10 24.47 -16.53 21.13
C GLU A 10 24.77 -15.61 19.94
N ARG A 11 23.72 -15.20 19.22
CA ARG A 11 23.81 -14.27 18.11
C ARG A 11 22.72 -13.20 18.26
N PHE A 12 23.03 -12.02 17.76
CA PHE A 12 22.10 -10.89 17.72
C PHE A 12 21.85 -10.49 16.28
N THR A 13 20.59 -10.26 15.89
CA THR A 13 20.20 -9.98 14.50
C THR A 13 20.90 -8.77 13.88
N LEU A 14 21.38 -7.82 14.70
CA LEU A 14 22.10 -6.64 14.27
C LEU A 14 23.60 -6.71 14.60
N ASP A 15 24.15 -7.90 14.90
CA ASP A 15 25.60 -8.05 15.02
C ASP A 15 26.30 -7.85 13.67
N GLU A 16 27.61 -7.63 13.67
CA GLU A 16 28.38 -7.30 12.48
C GLU A 16 28.27 -8.37 11.38
N GLY A 17 28.35 -9.65 11.75
CA GLY A 17 28.27 -10.78 10.80
C GLY A 17 26.89 -10.87 10.14
N LEU A 18 25.82 -10.78 10.94
CA LEU A 18 24.45 -10.80 10.39
C LEU A 18 24.15 -9.54 9.57
N SER A 19 24.62 -8.37 9.99
CA SER A 19 24.50 -7.13 9.23
C SER A 19 25.21 -7.20 7.87
N LYS A 20 26.38 -7.86 7.81
CA LYS A 20 27.08 -8.13 6.54
C LYS A 20 26.26 -9.03 5.63
N ALA A 21 25.66 -10.11 6.17
CA ALA A 21 24.80 -11.01 5.42
C ALA A 21 23.60 -10.27 4.83
N VAL A 22 22.96 -9.39 5.61
CA VAL A 22 21.81 -8.58 5.18
C VAL A 22 22.19 -7.66 4.03
N ARG A 23 23.30 -6.89 4.17
CA ARG A 23 23.77 -5.99 3.11
C ARG A 23 24.08 -6.76 1.82
N LYS A 24 24.78 -7.89 1.95
CA LYS A 24 25.12 -8.74 0.80
C LYS A 24 23.87 -9.24 0.06
N VAL A 25 22.88 -9.78 0.77
CA VAL A 25 21.65 -10.26 0.14
C VAL A 25 20.90 -9.13 -0.54
N PHE A 26 20.76 -7.99 0.11
CA PHE A 26 20.11 -6.83 -0.49
C PHE A 26 20.78 -6.43 -1.82
N VAL A 27 22.10 -6.26 -1.80
CA VAL A 27 22.88 -5.85 -2.98
C VAL A 27 22.80 -6.90 -4.09
N ASP A 28 22.89 -8.19 -3.76
CA ASP A 28 22.79 -9.29 -4.72
C ASP A 28 21.41 -9.34 -5.38
N LEU A 29 20.34 -9.18 -4.60
CA LEU A 29 18.97 -9.14 -5.12
C LEU A 29 18.72 -7.88 -5.96
N TYR A 30 19.26 -6.74 -5.56
CA TYR A 30 19.20 -5.51 -6.36
C TYR A 30 19.91 -5.66 -7.71
N LYS A 31 21.14 -6.20 -7.73
CA LYS A 31 21.90 -6.46 -8.96
C LYS A 31 21.18 -7.45 -9.90
N LYS A 32 20.40 -8.38 -9.35
CA LYS A 32 19.54 -9.29 -10.11
C LYS A 32 18.25 -8.66 -10.60
N GLY A 33 17.95 -7.41 -10.19
CA GLY A 33 16.73 -6.70 -10.54
C GLY A 33 15.48 -7.18 -9.79
N TRP A 34 15.65 -7.93 -8.69
CA TRP A 34 14.57 -8.40 -7.82
C TRP A 34 14.22 -7.41 -6.71
N ILE A 35 15.17 -6.58 -6.29
CA ILE A 35 14.90 -5.42 -5.45
C ILE A 35 14.88 -4.18 -6.34
N TYR A 36 13.92 -3.30 -6.09
CA TYR A 36 13.77 -2.04 -6.80
C TYR A 36 13.18 -0.97 -5.88
N ARG A 37 13.35 0.29 -6.25
CA ARG A 37 12.73 1.45 -5.61
C ARG A 37 11.65 2.00 -6.53
N GLY A 38 10.45 2.21 -6.00
CA GLY A 38 9.33 2.67 -6.81
C GLY A 38 8.24 3.33 -5.98
N GLU A 39 7.31 3.99 -6.65
CA GLU A 39 6.18 4.66 -6.05
C GLU A 39 4.91 3.82 -6.28
N PHE A 40 4.32 3.35 -5.18
CA PHE A 40 3.11 2.52 -5.18
C PHE A 40 2.21 2.87 -4.00
N ILE A 41 0.96 2.40 -4.07
CA ILE A 41 0.09 2.38 -2.90
C ILE A 41 0.58 1.30 -1.95
N ILE A 42 0.85 1.72 -0.72
CA ILE A 42 1.29 0.86 0.37
C ILE A 42 0.35 1.01 1.57
N ASN A 43 0.41 0.04 2.48
CA ASN A 43 -0.19 0.17 3.79
C ASN A 43 0.68 1.11 4.65
N TRP A 44 0.06 2.12 5.22
CA TRP A 44 0.74 3.14 6.03
C TRP A 44 0.18 3.21 7.44
N ASP A 45 1.04 3.20 8.43
CA ASP A 45 0.68 3.47 9.82
C ASP A 45 0.84 4.97 10.13
N PRO A 46 -0.25 5.73 10.24
CA PRO A 46 -0.15 7.17 10.45
C PRO A 46 0.30 7.58 11.87
N ALA A 47 0.18 6.68 12.85
CA ALA A 47 0.66 6.95 14.21
C ALA A 47 2.17 6.71 14.33
N ALA A 48 2.68 5.63 13.75
CA ALA A 48 4.10 5.34 13.70
C ALA A 48 4.82 6.05 12.53
N ARG A 49 4.06 6.57 11.55
CA ARG A 49 4.55 7.20 10.31
C ARG A 49 5.53 6.30 9.55
N THR A 50 5.11 5.06 9.32
CA THR A 50 5.92 4.06 8.63
C THR A 50 5.08 3.17 7.72
N ALA A 51 5.72 2.66 6.68
CA ALA A 51 5.17 1.63 5.82
C ALA A 51 4.96 0.31 6.58
N LEU A 52 3.95 -0.45 6.17
CA LEU A 52 3.64 -1.79 6.66
C LEU A 52 3.58 -2.76 5.48
N SER A 53 4.03 -3.99 5.70
CA SER A 53 3.74 -5.10 4.80
C SER A 53 2.34 -5.69 5.10
N ASP A 54 1.82 -6.51 4.19
CA ASP A 54 0.48 -7.09 4.32
C ASP A 54 0.33 -7.96 5.58
N ILE A 55 1.41 -8.63 6.01
CA ILE A 55 1.40 -9.46 7.22
C ILE A 55 1.33 -8.67 8.53
N GLU A 56 1.64 -7.36 8.49
CA GLU A 56 1.54 -6.45 9.64
C GLU A 56 0.16 -5.78 9.74
N VAL A 57 -0.78 -6.14 8.85
CA VAL A 57 -2.14 -5.60 8.83
C VAL A 57 -3.13 -6.61 9.38
N ILE A 58 -3.74 -6.28 10.52
CA ILE A 58 -4.76 -7.11 11.17
C ILE A 58 -6.14 -6.58 10.80
N HIS A 59 -6.95 -7.41 10.13
CA HIS A 59 -8.28 -7.05 9.74
C HIS A 59 -9.28 -7.25 10.89
N LYS A 60 -10.11 -6.24 11.14
CA LYS A 60 -11.16 -6.25 12.17
C LYS A 60 -12.48 -5.78 11.57
N ASP A 61 -13.55 -6.44 11.93
CA ASP A 61 -14.88 -5.99 11.59
C ASP A 61 -15.26 -4.77 12.44
N VAL A 62 -15.60 -3.67 11.76
CA VAL A 62 -16.00 -2.43 12.40
C VAL A 62 -17.35 -1.95 11.87
N GLU A 63 -18.11 -1.28 12.74
CA GLU A 63 -19.31 -0.56 12.32
C GLU A 63 -18.89 0.69 11.53
N GLY A 64 -19.42 0.81 10.33
CA GLY A 64 -19.20 1.92 9.44
C GLY A 64 -20.41 2.21 8.59
N ALA A 65 -20.23 2.91 7.49
CA ALA A 65 -21.31 3.20 6.56
C ALA A 65 -20.81 3.36 5.13
N PHE A 66 -21.69 3.10 4.17
CA PHE A 66 -21.55 3.67 2.84
C PHE A 66 -22.24 5.03 2.81
N TYR A 67 -21.52 6.02 2.33
CA TYR A 67 -22.01 7.36 2.08
C TYR A 67 -22.26 7.49 0.58
N HIS A 68 -23.52 7.66 0.23
CA HIS A 68 -23.98 7.83 -1.14
C HIS A 68 -24.09 9.30 -1.45
N MET A 69 -23.44 9.74 -2.53
CA MET A 69 -23.41 11.14 -2.93
C MET A 69 -23.52 11.31 -4.44
N ASN A 70 -24.10 12.43 -4.86
CA ASN A 70 -24.32 12.77 -6.24
C ASN A 70 -23.16 13.61 -6.82
N TYR A 71 -22.58 13.14 -7.92
CA TYR A 71 -21.68 13.89 -8.77
C TYR A 71 -22.46 14.35 -10.01
N MET A 72 -22.71 15.63 -10.10
CA MET A 72 -23.52 16.21 -11.19
C MET A 72 -22.72 16.24 -12.49
N LEU A 73 -23.33 15.87 -13.62
CA LEU A 73 -22.73 16.11 -14.95
C LEU A 73 -22.44 17.60 -15.13
N GLU A 74 -21.40 17.93 -15.90
CA GLU A 74 -20.98 19.32 -16.17
C GLU A 74 -22.11 20.18 -16.74
N ASP A 75 -22.99 19.59 -17.55
CA ASP A 75 -24.15 20.27 -18.13
C ASP A 75 -25.38 20.39 -17.19
N GLY A 76 -25.27 19.81 -15.98
CA GLY A 76 -26.33 19.81 -14.99
C GLY A 76 -27.53 18.89 -15.30
N SER A 77 -27.50 18.13 -16.39
CA SER A 77 -28.64 17.32 -16.83
C SER A 77 -28.93 16.10 -15.96
N ARG A 78 -27.91 15.53 -15.33
CA ARG A 78 -28.01 14.29 -14.56
C ARG A 78 -26.95 14.22 -13.47
N ALA A 79 -27.28 13.55 -12.37
CA ALA A 79 -26.31 13.16 -11.33
C ALA A 79 -25.90 11.69 -11.48
N LEU A 80 -24.63 11.39 -11.21
CA LEU A 80 -24.12 10.05 -11.00
C LEU A 80 -23.98 9.81 -9.49
N GLU A 81 -24.67 8.79 -8.99
CA GLU A 81 -24.58 8.41 -7.58
C GLU A 81 -23.36 7.52 -7.37
N VAL A 82 -22.43 7.97 -6.54
CA VAL A 82 -21.29 7.18 -6.07
C VAL A 82 -21.47 6.81 -4.59
N ALA A 83 -20.88 5.69 -4.17
CA ALA A 83 -20.92 5.23 -2.79
C ALA A 83 -19.51 4.93 -2.30
N THR A 84 -19.16 5.42 -1.11
CA THR A 84 -17.85 5.19 -0.50
C THR A 84 -17.95 5.02 1.02
N THR A 85 -17.02 4.28 1.60
CA THR A 85 -16.83 4.22 3.05
C THR A 85 -15.93 5.34 3.57
N ARG A 86 -15.26 6.08 2.65
CA ARG A 86 -14.21 7.06 2.95
C ARG A 86 -14.47 8.41 2.24
N PRO A 87 -15.54 9.14 2.62
CA PRO A 87 -15.88 10.41 1.95
C PRO A 87 -14.81 11.49 2.12
N GLU A 88 -13.97 11.42 3.16
CA GLU A 88 -12.85 12.35 3.37
C GLU A 88 -11.81 12.32 2.25
N THR A 89 -11.70 11.21 1.51
CA THR A 89 -10.72 11.10 0.40
C THR A 89 -11.22 11.70 -0.90
N MET A 90 -12.47 12.18 -0.97
CA MET A 90 -13.10 12.67 -2.20
C MET A 90 -12.31 13.79 -2.90
N PHE A 91 -11.57 14.60 -2.14
CA PHE A 91 -10.75 15.69 -2.71
C PHE A 91 -9.62 15.16 -3.60
N GLY A 92 -9.26 13.87 -3.46
CA GLY A 92 -8.32 13.14 -4.29
C GLY A 92 -8.96 12.41 -5.47
N ASP A 93 -10.27 12.55 -5.69
CA ASP A 93 -10.94 11.94 -6.83
C ASP A 93 -10.49 12.61 -8.12
N VAL A 94 -10.13 11.80 -9.10
CA VAL A 94 -9.60 12.25 -10.38
C VAL A 94 -10.42 11.77 -11.58
N ALA A 95 -11.33 10.83 -11.35
CA ALA A 95 -12.28 10.33 -12.33
C ALA A 95 -13.46 9.64 -11.64
N VAL A 96 -14.46 9.34 -12.42
CA VAL A 96 -15.54 8.40 -12.11
C VAL A 96 -15.48 7.28 -13.15
N ALA A 97 -15.45 6.02 -12.71
CA ALA A 97 -15.48 4.86 -13.59
C ALA A 97 -16.89 4.31 -13.74
N VAL A 98 -17.24 3.90 -14.94
CA VAL A 98 -18.45 3.17 -15.29
C VAL A 98 -18.08 2.00 -16.19
N ASN A 99 -18.86 0.93 -16.16
CA ASN A 99 -18.61 -0.21 -17.04
C ASN A 99 -18.93 0.18 -18.51
N PRO A 100 -18.03 -0.09 -19.48
CA PRO A 100 -18.27 0.24 -20.90
C PRO A 100 -19.49 -0.46 -21.50
N GLU A 101 -19.90 -1.60 -20.96
CA GLU A 101 -21.06 -2.37 -21.42
C GLU A 101 -22.34 -2.00 -20.69
N ASP A 102 -22.27 -1.17 -19.61
CA ASP A 102 -23.47 -0.78 -18.87
C ASP A 102 -24.34 0.21 -19.66
N PRO A 103 -25.54 -0.20 -20.09
CA PRO A 103 -26.41 0.64 -20.90
C PRO A 103 -26.88 1.90 -20.18
N ARG A 104 -26.78 1.96 -18.85
CA ARG A 104 -27.16 3.13 -18.06
C ARG A 104 -26.19 4.29 -18.20
N TYR A 105 -24.89 3.99 -18.45
CA TYR A 105 -23.82 4.95 -18.30
C TYR A 105 -22.84 5.01 -19.48
N LYS A 106 -22.78 4.01 -20.36
CA LYS A 106 -21.81 3.94 -21.48
C LYS A 106 -21.76 5.19 -22.35
N ASP A 107 -22.90 5.86 -22.54
CA ASP A 107 -23.00 7.06 -23.37
C ASP A 107 -22.45 8.31 -22.66
N LEU A 108 -22.08 8.19 -21.37
CA LEU A 108 -21.47 9.27 -20.58
C LEU A 108 -19.94 9.20 -20.56
N ILE A 109 -19.34 8.12 -21.06
CA ILE A 109 -17.88 7.98 -21.11
C ILE A 109 -17.28 9.10 -21.96
N GLY A 110 -16.26 9.76 -21.40
CA GLY A 110 -15.60 10.92 -22.00
C GLY A 110 -16.25 12.27 -21.65
N GLN A 111 -17.39 12.29 -20.98
CA GLN A 111 -17.96 13.49 -20.37
C GLN A 111 -17.32 13.76 -19.01
N ASN A 112 -17.69 14.88 -18.38
CA ASN A 112 -17.20 15.26 -17.05
C ASN A 112 -18.33 15.30 -16.02
N VAL A 113 -17.94 15.05 -14.76
CA VAL A 113 -18.77 15.37 -13.59
C VAL A 113 -18.10 16.44 -12.75
N ILE A 114 -18.91 17.14 -11.96
CA ILE A 114 -18.46 18.13 -10.98
C ILE A 114 -18.27 17.41 -9.64
N LEU A 115 -17.04 17.42 -9.14
CA LEU A 115 -16.71 16.95 -7.80
C LEU A 115 -17.35 17.89 -6.76
N PRO A 116 -18.25 17.41 -5.90
CA PRO A 116 -18.90 18.24 -4.90
C PRO A 116 -17.88 18.95 -3.99
N ILE A 117 -18.27 20.05 -3.35
CA ILE A 117 -17.43 20.89 -2.48
C ILE A 117 -16.26 21.54 -3.25
N ALA A 118 -15.41 20.73 -3.90
CA ALA A 118 -14.23 21.21 -4.64
C ALA A 118 -14.58 21.93 -5.95
N ASN A 119 -15.79 21.73 -6.48
CA ASN A 119 -16.25 22.29 -7.76
C ASN A 119 -15.27 22.06 -8.92
N LYS A 120 -14.57 20.94 -8.91
CA LYS A 120 -13.59 20.53 -9.92
C LYS A 120 -14.23 19.57 -10.92
N LEU A 121 -13.93 19.75 -12.21
CA LEU A 121 -14.32 18.80 -13.25
C LEU A 121 -13.39 17.60 -13.24
N ILE A 122 -13.98 16.40 -13.23
CA ILE A 122 -13.28 15.13 -13.37
C ILE A 122 -13.96 14.27 -14.45
N PRO A 123 -13.19 13.53 -15.27
CA PRO A 123 -13.74 12.76 -16.38
C PRO A 123 -14.48 11.50 -15.94
N ILE A 124 -15.41 11.06 -16.79
CA ILE A 124 -16.01 9.73 -16.72
C ILE A 124 -15.21 8.80 -17.62
N VAL A 125 -14.66 7.74 -17.06
CA VAL A 125 -13.88 6.72 -17.79
C VAL A 125 -14.62 5.41 -17.87
N GLY A 126 -14.42 4.67 -18.96
CA GLY A 126 -14.93 3.30 -19.10
C GLY A 126 -13.92 2.29 -18.56
N ASP A 127 -14.26 1.57 -17.50
CA ASP A 127 -13.38 0.54 -16.92
C ASP A 127 -14.22 -0.61 -16.35
N GLU A 128 -13.78 -1.85 -16.58
CA GLU A 128 -14.43 -3.08 -16.07
C GLU A 128 -14.36 -3.20 -14.55
N HIS A 129 -13.53 -2.39 -13.90
CA HIS A 129 -13.52 -2.27 -12.44
C HIS A 129 -14.88 -1.85 -11.87
N ALA A 130 -15.65 -1.07 -12.61
CA ALA A 130 -17.02 -0.72 -12.26
C ALA A 130 -17.97 -1.89 -12.58
N ASP A 131 -18.36 -2.65 -11.56
CA ASP A 131 -19.31 -3.76 -11.71
C ASP A 131 -20.73 -3.21 -11.82
N PRO A 132 -21.45 -3.45 -12.93
CA PRO A 132 -22.83 -2.99 -13.12
C PRO A 132 -23.84 -3.57 -12.13
N GLU A 133 -23.53 -4.74 -11.55
CA GLU A 133 -24.39 -5.44 -10.61
C GLU A 133 -24.12 -5.06 -9.16
N PHE A 134 -23.02 -4.35 -8.89
CA PHE A 134 -22.62 -3.95 -7.55
C PHE A 134 -22.91 -2.47 -7.28
N GLY A 135 -23.69 -2.21 -6.21
CA GLY A 135 -24.00 -0.85 -5.77
C GLY A 135 -24.73 -0.02 -6.82
N THR A 136 -24.16 1.12 -7.17
CA THR A 136 -24.71 2.04 -8.20
C THR A 136 -24.23 1.70 -9.61
N GLY A 137 -23.21 0.86 -9.76
CA GLY A 137 -22.48 0.63 -11.00
C GLY A 137 -21.55 1.79 -11.38
N VAL A 138 -21.38 2.75 -10.48
CA VAL A 138 -20.54 3.94 -10.64
C VAL A 138 -19.53 4.01 -9.52
N VAL A 139 -18.24 4.09 -9.85
CA VAL A 139 -17.14 4.07 -8.88
C VAL A 139 -16.33 5.36 -8.99
N LYS A 140 -16.14 6.05 -7.86
CA LYS A 140 -15.19 7.16 -7.79
C LYS A 140 -13.76 6.63 -7.83
N ILE A 141 -12.84 7.29 -8.48
CA ILE A 141 -11.45 6.85 -8.63
C ILE A 141 -10.51 7.80 -7.92
N THR A 142 -9.87 7.27 -6.86
CA THR A 142 -8.94 7.99 -5.98
C THR A 142 -7.59 7.27 -5.94
N PRO A 143 -6.76 7.35 -6.98
CA PRO A 143 -5.56 6.51 -7.14
C PRO A 143 -4.53 6.62 -6.03
N ALA A 144 -4.49 7.73 -5.30
CA ALA A 144 -3.54 7.93 -4.20
C ALA A 144 -4.01 7.33 -2.85
N HIS A 145 -5.25 6.81 -2.76
CA HIS A 145 -5.87 6.36 -1.50
C HIS A 145 -6.57 5.00 -1.57
N ASP A 146 -6.54 4.32 -2.71
CA ASP A 146 -7.09 2.98 -2.89
C ASP A 146 -6.25 2.17 -3.88
N PRO A 147 -5.84 0.92 -3.54
CA PRO A 147 -5.00 0.09 -4.42
C PRO A 147 -5.68 -0.27 -5.74
N ASN A 148 -6.99 -0.49 -5.75
CA ASN A 148 -7.72 -0.82 -6.97
C ASN A 148 -7.87 0.41 -7.87
N ASP A 149 -8.17 1.57 -7.27
CA ASP A 149 -8.24 2.84 -7.97
C ASP A 149 -6.88 3.24 -8.56
N PHE A 150 -5.77 2.90 -7.88
CA PHE A 150 -4.42 3.08 -8.39
C PHE A 150 -4.20 2.34 -9.71
N LEU A 151 -4.65 1.08 -9.81
CA LEU A 151 -4.56 0.29 -11.04
C LEU A 151 -5.44 0.88 -12.15
N VAL A 152 -6.64 1.36 -11.84
CA VAL A 152 -7.48 2.11 -12.80
C VAL A 152 -6.75 3.37 -13.25
N GLY A 153 -6.17 4.11 -12.30
CA GLY A 153 -5.37 5.31 -12.57
C GLY A 153 -4.22 5.05 -13.55
N GLN A 154 -3.50 3.95 -13.38
CA GLN A 154 -2.43 3.54 -14.30
C GLN A 154 -2.96 3.23 -15.71
N ARG A 155 -4.06 2.46 -15.82
CA ARG A 155 -4.66 2.09 -17.12
C ARG A 155 -5.12 3.31 -17.92
N HIS A 156 -5.66 4.32 -17.22
CA HIS A 156 -6.21 5.53 -17.83
C HIS A 156 -5.28 6.74 -17.76
N ASN A 157 -4.04 6.56 -17.27
CA ASN A 157 -3.06 7.64 -17.09
C ASN A 157 -3.61 8.83 -16.30
N LEU A 158 -4.36 8.54 -15.22
CA LEU A 158 -4.94 9.54 -14.34
C LEU A 158 -3.91 10.09 -13.34
N PRO A 159 -4.05 11.35 -12.91
CA PRO A 159 -3.18 11.92 -11.89
C PRO A 159 -3.38 11.23 -10.53
N GLN A 160 -2.35 11.27 -9.71
CA GLN A 160 -2.37 10.72 -8.35
C GLN A 160 -2.38 11.89 -7.37
N VAL A 161 -3.51 12.10 -6.70
CA VAL A 161 -3.73 13.26 -5.81
C VAL A 161 -3.84 12.77 -4.37
N ASN A 162 -2.74 12.91 -3.62
CA ASN A 162 -2.71 12.60 -2.19
C ASN A 162 -3.28 13.76 -1.37
N VAL A 163 -4.30 13.49 -0.54
CA VAL A 163 -5.01 14.50 0.28
C VAL A 163 -4.74 14.37 1.77
N MET A 164 -3.78 13.52 2.18
CA MET A 164 -3.42 13.30 3.58
C MET A 164 -1.94 13.51 3.84
N ASN A 165 -1.62 14.02 5.02
CA ASN A 165 -0.28 14.08 5.58
C ASN A 165 0.16 12.71 6.14
N ASP A 166 1.43 12.59 6.53
CA ASP A 166 2.02 11.36 7.06
C ASP A 166 1.37 10.88 8.36
N ASP A 167 0.82 11.81 9.14
CA ASP A 167 0.12 11.54 10.40
C ASP A 167 -1.38 11.25 10.25
N GLY A 168 -1.88 11.17 9.01
CA GLY A 168 -3.29 10.91 8.71
C GLY A 168 -4.19 12.13 8.87
N THR A 169 -3.65 13.33 9.05
CA THR A 169 -4.42 14.57 8.94
C THR A 169 -4.63 14.95 7.48
N MET A 170 -5.71 15.66 7.19
CA MET A 170 -5.97 16.18 5.84
C MET A 170 -4.97 17.26 5.49
N ASN A 171 -4.46 17.26 4.26
CA ASN A 171 -3.56 18.31 3.78
C ASN A 171 -4.32 19.49 3.13
N ASP A 172 -3.61 20.49 2.62
CA ASP A 172 -4.18 21.73 2.04
C ASP A 172 -5.12 21.48 0.85
N LEU A 173 -5.04 20.32 0.18
CA LEU A 173 -5.94 19.96 -0.92
C LEU A 173 -7.36 19.63 -0.44
N ALA A 174 -7.56 19.44 0.86
CA ALA A 174 -8.87 19.22 1.46
C ALA A 174 -9.58 20.54 1.86
N PHE A 175 -9.10 21.69 1.40
CA PHE A 175 -9.69 23.02 1.60
C PHE A 175 -9.95 23.33 3.09
N GLU A 176 -11.19 23.65 3.46
CA GLU A 176 -11.59 23.99 4.83
C GLU A 176 -11.39 22.85 5.85
N PHE A 177 -11.15 21.63 5.40
CA PHE A 177 -10.90 20.45 6.24
C PHE A 177 -9.40 20.19 6.46
N ALA A 178 -8.52 21.03 5.90
CA ALA A 178 -7.07 20.90 6.08
C ALA A 178 -6.68 20.94 7.56
N GLY A 179 -5.76 20.07 7.96
CA GLY A 179 -5.30 19.91 9.32
C GLY A 179 -6.21 19.09 10.25
N MET A 180 -7.41 18.72 9.81
CA MET A 180 -8.29 17.85 10.60
C MET A 180 -7.78 16.41 10.57
N ASP A 181 -7.96 15.68 11.67
CA ASP A 181 -7.86 14.21 11.66
C ASP A 181 -8.84 13.63 10.64
N ARG A 182 -8.43 12.58 9.92
CA ARG A 182 -9.20 11.97 8.83
C ARG A 182 -10.62 11.54 9.23
N PHE A 183 -10.82 11.07 10.47
CA PHE A 183 -12.14 10.65 10.94
C PHE A 183 -13.03 11.84 11.33
N GLU A 184 -12.44 12.91 11.85
CA GLU A 184 -13.16 14.16 12.06
C GLU A 184 -13.50 14.85 10.74
N ALA A 185 -12.56 14.85 9.78
CA ALA A 185 -12.79 15.33 8.44
C ALA A 185 -13.92 14.55 7.74
N ARG A 186 -13.98 13.22 7.91
CA ARG A 186 -15.08 12.38 7.39
C ARG A 186 -16.44 12.89 7.84
N LYS A 187 -16.60 13.16 9.14
CA LYS A 187 -17.84 13.70 9.71
C LYS A 187 -18.18 15.07 9.15
N ALA A 188 -17.19 15.96 9.08
CA ALA A 188 -17.35 17.32 8.60
C ALA A 188 -17.69 17.37 7.09
N VAL A 189 -17.02 16.53 6.27
CA VAL A 189 -17.31 16.38 4.83
C VAL A 189 -18.74 15.86 4.61
N VAL A 190 -19.18 14.86 5.37
CA VAL A 190 -20.56 14.36 5.28
C VAL A 190 -21.58 15.44 5.62
N ALA A 191 -21.36 16.20 6.67
CA ALA A 191 -22.24 17.32 7.05
C ALA A 191 -22.27 18.39 5.94
N LYS A 192 -21.13 18.67 5.31
CA LYS A 192 -21.07 19.63 4.18
C LYS A 192 -21.79 19.12 2.94
N LEU A 193 -21.66 17.83 2.63
CA LEU A 193 -22.39 17.20 1.52
C LEU A 193 -23.91 17.25 1.74
N GLU A 194 -24.37 17.09 2.99
CA GLU A 194 -25.78 17.24 3.36
C GLU A 194 -26.24 18.70 3.19
N GLU A 195 -25.45 19.67 3.69
CA GLU A 195 -25.72 21.11 3.57
C GLU A 195 -25.94 21.56 2.12
N ILE A 196 -25.07 21.08 1.18
CA ILE A 196 -25.16 21.44 -0.24
C ILE A 196 -26.12 20.55 -1.04
N GLY A 197 -26.79 19.58 -0.40
CA GLY A 197 -27.75 18.67 -1.04
C GLY A 197 -27.11 17.62 -1.94
N ALA A 198 -25.82 17.35 -1.80
CA ALA A 198 -25.12 16.32 -2.55
C ALA A 198 -25.17 14.92 -1.88
N LEU A 199 -25.42 14.85 -0.57
CA LEU A 199 -25.62 13.59 0.15
C LEU A 199 -26.97 12.97 -0.20
N VAL A 200 -26.97 11.71 -0.65
CA VAL A 200 -28.21 10.97 -1.00
C VAL A 200 -28.72 10.18 0.21
N LYS A 201 -27.86 9.36 0.80
CA LYS A 201 -28.17 8.53 1.97
C LYS A 201 -26.90 8.06 2.67
N ILE A 202 -27.06 7.62 3.92
CA ILE A 202 -26.05 6.94 4.70
C ILE A 202 -26.55 5.52 4.98
N GLU A 203 -25.86 4.51 4.49
CA GLU A 203 -26.19 3.11 4.67
C GLU A 203 -25.22 2.46 5.66
N LYS A 204 -25.71 2.19 6.88
CA LYS A 204 -24.90 1.55 7.93
C LYS A 204 -24.49 0.13 7.52
N ARG A 205 -23.25 -0.21 7.76
CA ARG A 205 -22.68 -1.51 7.40
C ARG A 205 -21.53 -1.88 8.33
N VAL A 206 -21.41 -3.19 8.60
CA VAL A 206 -20.17 -3.76 9.16
C VAL A 206 -19.28 -4.14 8.00
N HIS A 207 -18.01 -3.76 8.06
CA HIS A 207 -17.01 -4.11 7.06
C HIS A 207 -15.64 -4.33 7.71
N SER A 208 -14.80 -5.10 7.03
CA SER A 208 -13.46 -5.42 7.48
C SER A 208 -12.52 -4.25 7.21
N VAL A 209 -11.79 -3.81 8.24
CA VAL A 209 -10.84 -2.68 8.17
C VAL A 209 -9.49 -3.12 8.69
N GLY A 210 -8.43 -2.83 7.92
CA GLY A 210 -7.05 -3.08 8.29
C GLY A 210 -6.59 -2.19 9.44
N HIS A 211 -5.93 -2.80 10.43
CA HIS A 211 -5.32 -2.13 11.56
C HIS A 211 -3.84 -2.49 11.64
N SER A 212 -3.00 -1.52 11.97
CA SER A 212 -1.58 -1.78 12.23
C SER A 212 -1.40 -2.75 13.41
N GLU A 213 -0.61 -3.80 13.22
CA GLU A 213 -0.21 -4.69 14.32
C GLU A 213 0.61 -3.92 15.38
N ARG A 214 1.38 -2.92 14.95
CA ARG A 214 2.30 -2.16 15.81
C ARG A 214 1.57 -1.21 16.76
N THR A 215 0.65 -0.42 16.23
CA THR A 215 0.00 0.69 16.98
C THR A 215 -1.47 0.47 17.22
N GLY A 216 -2.09 -0.47 16.50
CA GLY A 216 -3.52 -0.74 16.56
C GLY A 216 -4.40 0.28 15.84
N VAL A 217 -3.82 1.30 15.19
CA VAL A 217 -4.60 2.30 14.43
C VAL A 217 -5.06 1.75 13.09
N VAL A 218 -6.09 2.35 12.53
CA VAL A 218 -6.55 2.04 11.18
C VAL A 218 -5.46 2.43 10.17
N VAL A 219 -5.13 1.47 9.31
CA VAL A 219 -4.13 1.63 8.23
C VAL A 219 -4.68 2.54 7.14
N GLU A 220 -3.82 3.39 6.58
CA GLU A 220 -4.13 4.22 5.42
C GLU A 220 -3.43 3.67 4.17
N PRO A 221 -4.18 3.27 3.13
CA PRO A 221 -3.59 3.10 1.81
C PRO A 221 -3.04 4.44 1.33
N ARG A 222 -1.75 4.48 1.01
CA ARG A 222 -1.06 5.72 0.67
C ARG A 222 -0.03 5.51 -0.42
N LEU A 223 0.03 6.44 -1.35
CA LEU A 223 1.09 6.51 -2.34
C LEU A 223 2.40 6.90 -1.67
N SER A 224 3.44 6.10 -1.85
CA SER A 224 4.76 6.36 -1.30
C SER A 224 5.86 5.70 -2.12
N THR A 225 7.02 6.37 -2.19
CA THR A 225 8.23 5.79 -2.77
C THR A 225 8.92 4.93 -1.74
N GLN A 226 9.01 3.63 -2.01
CA GLN A 226 9.53 2.62 -1.09
C GLN A 226 10.47 1.65 -1.83
N TRP A 227 11.15 0.81 -1.07
CA TRP A 227 11.90 -0.32 -1.59
C TRP A 227 11.06 -1.60 -1.57
N PHE A 228 11.12 -2.36 -2.66
CA PHE A 228 10.30 -3.55 -2.87
C PHE A 228 11.14 -4.74 -3.32
N VAL A 229 10.67 -5.94 -2.94
CA VAL A 229 11.09 -7.21 -3.56
C VAL A 229 10.00 -7.66 -4.54
N LYS A 230 10.39 -7.95 -5.80
CA LYS A 230 9.51 -8.57 -6.78
C LYS A 230 9.21 -9.99 -6.39
N MET A 231 7.96 -10.26 -6.02
CA MET A 231 7.55 -11.56 -5.49
C MET A 231 7.04 -12.54 -6.54
N ASP A 232 6.51 -12.06 -7.67
CA ASP A 232 5.84 -12.90 -8.67
C ASP A 232 6.67 -14.10 -9.12
N GLN A 233 7.91 -13.89 -9.59
CA GLN A 233 8.75 -15.00 -10.04
C GLN A 233 9.23 -15.89 -8.89
N LEU A 234 9.48 -15.32 -7.71
CA LEU A 234 9.89 -16.06 -6.52
C LEU A 234 8.76 -17.00 -6.07
N ALA A 235 7.54 -16.50 -6.03
CA ALA A 235 6.36 -17.28 -5.70
C ALA A 235 6.09 -18.39 -6.71
N LYS A 236 6.17 -18.10 -8.02
CA LYS A 236 6.05 -19.12 -9.09
C LYS A 236 7.06 -20.23 -8.93
N ASN A 237 8.31 -19.90 -8.61
CA ASN A 237 9.36 -20.89 -8.37
C ASN A 237 9.05 -21.75 -7.12
N ALA A 238 8.56 -21.13 -6.05
CA ALA A 238 8.20 -21.83 -4.82
C ALA A 238 6.99 -22.78 -5.03
N ILE A 239 5.98 -22.35 -5.78
CA ILE A 239 4.83 -23.19 -6.16
C ILE A 239 5.30 -24.37 -7.03
N ALA A 240 6.11 -24.11 -8.07
CA ALA A 240 6.61 -25.15 -8.96
C ALA A 240 7.45 -26.21 -8.21
N ASN A 241 8.17 -25.82 -7.16
CA ASN A 241 8.94 -26.76 -6.35
C ASN A 241 8.05 -27.78 -5.61
N GLN A 242 6.79 -27.42 -5.30
CA GLN A 242 5.87 -28.34 -4.62
C GLN A 242 5.43 -29.55 -5.50
N ASP A 243 5.67 -29.48 -6.81
CA ASP A 243 5.40 -30.55 -7.75
C ASP A 243 6.64 -31.43 -8.03
N THR A 244 7.76 -31.18 -7.32
CA THR A 244 9.02 -31.92 -7.50
C THR A 244 9.29 -32.92 -6.37
N GLU A 245 10.33 -33.74 -6.55
CA GLU A 245 10.80 -34.64 -5.47
C GLU A 245 11.42 -33.89 -4.29
N ASP A 246 11.91 -32.66 -4.53
CA ASP A 246 12.52 -31.77 -3.53
C ASP A 246 11.49 -30.86 -2.83
N LYS A 247 10.19 -31.17 -2.94
CA LYS A 247 9.11 -30.39 -2.33
C LYS A 247 9.27 -30.29 -0.80
N VAL A 248 8.78 -29.20 -0.24
CA VAL A 248 8.62 -29.05 1.20
C VAL A 248 7.41 -29.85 1.66
N GLU A 249 7.62 -30.78 2.60
CA GLU A 249 6.52 -31.54 3.22
C GLU A 249 5.96 -30.78 4.43
N PHE A 250 4.67 -30.44 4.35
CA PHE A 250 3.98 -29.78 5.45
C PHE A 250 3.32 -30.78 6.40
N TYR A 251 3.47 -30.54 7.69
CA TYR A 251 2.79 -31.34 8.71
C TYR A 251 1.97 -30.44 9.67
N PRO A 252 0.66 -30.65 9.80
CA PRO A 252 -0.18 -31.54 8.98
C PRO A 252 -0.32 -31.06 7.53
N PRO A 253 -0.63 -31.96 6.57
CA PRO A 253 -0.63 -31.69 5.12
C PRO A 253 -1.49 -30.50 4.68
N ARG A 254 -2.55 -30.17 5.41
CA ARG A 254 -3.43 -29.00 5.13
C ARG A 254 -2.69 -27.66 5.04
N PHE A 255 -1.51 -27.53 5.64
CA PHE A 255 -0.73 -26.31 5.55
C PHE A 255 -0.10 -26.11 4.17
N ASN A 256 -0.04 -27.16 3.32
CA ASN A 256 0.32 -26.98 1.93
C ASN A 256 -0.68 -26.09 1.19
N ASP A 257 -1.98 -26.27 1.43
CA ASP A 257 -3.02 -25.44 0.79
C ASP A 257 -2.91 -23.98 1.25
N THR A 258 -2.62 -23.78 2.56
CA THR A 258 -2.36 -22.43 3.10
C THR A 258 -1.13 -21.79 2.43
N PHE A 259 -0.04 -22.56 2.27
CA PHE A 259 1.17 -22.07 1.60
C PHE A 259 0.89 -21.68 0.13
N LEU A 260 0.21 -22.55 -0.63
CA LEU A 260 -0.13 -22.27 -2.02
C LEU A 260 -1.02 -21.04 -2.12
N GLN A 261 -2.04 -20.91 -1.28
CA GLN A 261 -2.92 -19.74 -1.26
C GLN A 261 -2.16 -18.45 -1.01
N TRP A 262 -1.16 -18.45 -0.12
CA TRP A 262 -0.29 -17.29 0.12
C TRP A 262 0.58 -16.98 -1.10
N MET A 263 1.20 -17.98 -1.70
CA MET A 263 2.09 -17.79 -2.85
C MET A 263 1.34 -17.32 -4.11
N GLU A 264 0.11 -17.80 -4.32
CA GLU A 264 -0.74 -17.42 -5.46
C GLU A 264 -1.23 -15.97 -5.38
N ASN A 265 -1.35 -15.43 -4.17
CA ASN A 265 -1.89 -14.09 -3.93
C ASN A 265 -0.85 -13.09 -3.42
N VAL A 266 0.43 -13.45 -3.45
CA VAL A 266 1.49 -12.56 -2.94
C VAL A 266 1.69 -11.36 -3.86
N HIS A 267 1.77 -10.18 -3.26
CA HIS A 267 2.15 -8.93 -3.93
C HIS A 267 3.63 -8.63 -3.72
N ASP A 268 4.16 -7.64 -4.43
CA ASP A 268 5.51 -7.17 -4.20
C ASP A 268 5.67 -6.69 -2.75
N TRP A 269 6.68 -7.22 -2.09
CA TRP A 269 6.90 -6.99 -0.67
C TRP A 269 7.60 -5.65 -0.43
N VAL A 270 6.94 -4.73 0.28
CA VAL A 270 7.56 -3.48 0.74
C VAL A 270 8.52 -3.79 1.89
N ILE A 271 9.81 -3.49 1.69
CA ILE A 271 10.88 -3.84 2.62
C ILE A 271 11.50 -2.64 3.34
N SER A 272 11.16 -1.42 3.00
CA SER A 272 11.62 -0.21 3.69
C SER A 272 10.69 0.16 4.85
N ARG A 273 11.27 0.63 5.95
CA ARG A 273 10.58 1.09 7.15
C ARG A 273 11.21 2.40 7.62
N GLN A 274 10.38 3.37 7.97
CA GLN A 274 10.76 4.66 8.52
C GLN A 274 10.89 4.55 10.04
N LEU A 275 11.85 3.74 10.50
CA LEU A 275 12.11 3.45 11.90
C LEU A 275 13.53 3.88 12.27
N TRP A 276 13.71 4.25 13.54
CA TRP A 276 15.01 4.66 14.05
C TRP A 276 15.99 3.51 14.22
N TRP A 277 15.50 2.29 14.44
CA TRP A 277 16.32 1.11 14.75
C TRP A 277 16.09 -0.01 13.73
N GLY A 278 17.16 -0.55 13.19
CA GLY A 278 17.14 -1.67 12.25
C GLY A 278 18.36 -1.71 11.35
N HIS A 279 18.37 -2.62 10.38
CA HIS A 279 19.37 -2.67 9.32
C HIS A 279 19.11 -1.55 8.33
N GLN A 280 19.94 -0.53 8.31
CA GLN A 280 19.81 0.58 7.37
C GLN A 280 19.99 0.09 5.93
N ILE A 281 19.17 0.61 5.03
CA ILE A 281 19.20 0.22 3.62
C ILE A 281 20.55 0.61 3.00
N PRO A 282 21.26 -0.33 2.33
CA PRO A 282 22.57 -0.09 1.77
C PRO A 282 22.50 0.60 0.38
N ALA A 283 21.89 1.78 0.38
CA ALA A 283 21.75 2.67 -0.76
C ALA A 283 22.19 4.08 -0.36
N TRP A 284 22.85 4.79 -1.26
CA TRP A 284 23.36 6.14 -1.03
C TRP A 284 22.92 7.07 -2.16
N TYR A 285 22.71 8.32 -1.84
CA TYR A 285 22.27 9.36 -2.76
C TYR A 285 23.23 10.54 -2.70
N ASN A 286 23.54 11.12 -3.86
CA ASN A 286 24.30 12.36 -3.94
C ASN A 286 23.40 13.58 -4.18
N ALA A 287 23.98 14.77 -4.19
CA ALA A 287 23.25 16.03 -4.39
C ALA A 287 22.64 16.15 -5.80
N GLU A 288 23.15 15.41 -6.78
CA GLU A 288 22.66 15.34 -8.15
C GLU A 288 21.48 14.37 -8.31
N GLY A 289 21.13 13.64 -7.25
CA GLY A 289 20.04 12.65 -7.26
C GLY A 289 20.45 11.28 -7.82
N GLU A 290 21.74 11.04 -8.01
CA GLU A 290 22.23 9.72 -8.39
C GLU A 290 22.15 8.77 -7.19
N MET A 291 21.78 7.52 -7.46
CA MET A 291 21.66 6.46 -6.47
C MET A 291 22.75 5.39 -6.66
N TYR A 292 23.45 5.06 -5.59
CA TYR A 292 24.39 3.94 -5.53
C TYR A 292 23.90 2.88 -4.54
N VAL A 293 23.95 1.61 -4.93
CA VAL A 293 23.61 0.46 -4.07
C VAL A 293 24.85 -0.42 -3.95
N GLY A 294 25.32 -0.61 -2.72
CA GLY A 294 26.53 -1.37 -2.43
C GLY A 294 26.58 -1.89 -1.00
N GLU A 295 27.49 -2.79 -0.68
CA GLU A 295 27.68 -3.29 0.69
C GLU A 295 28.33 -2.22 1.59
N GLU A 296 29.11 -1.35 0.99
CA GLU A 296 29.80 -0.22 1.63
C GLU A 296 29.47 1.08 0.87
N ALA A 297 29.69 2.21 1.55
CA ALA A 297 29.51 3.52 0.93
C ALA A 297 30.43 3.68 -0.31
N PRO A 298 29.99 4.41 -1.34
CA PRO A 298 30.84 4.73 -2.48
C PRO A 298 32.01 5.62 -2.07
N GLU A 299 33.09 5.59 -2.83
CA GLU A 299 34.24 6.48 -2.61
C GLU A 299 33.88 7.94 -2.90
N GLY A 300 34.45 8.87 -2.13
CA GLY A 300 34.27 10.32 -2.27
C GLY A 300 33.23 10.91 -1.29
N ASP A 301 33.25 12.24 -1.20
CA ASP A 301 32.39 13.03 -0.34
C ASP A 301 31.00 13.26 -1.02
N GLY A 302 29.99 13.59 -0.22
CA GLY A 302 28.67 14.04 -0.73
C GLY A 302 27.62 12.95 -0.91
N TRP A 303 27.90 11.72 -0.47
CA TRP A 303 26.93 10.64 -0.44
C TRP A 303 26.25 10.53 0.92
N THR A 304 24.93 10.47 0.92
CA THR A 304 24.10 10.25 2.12
C THR A 304 23.41 8.91 2.01
N GLN A 305 23.53 8.08 3.04
CA GLN A 305 22.84 6.79 3.08
C GLN A 305 21.33 6.99 3.24
N ASP A 306 20.54 6.09 2.66
CA ASP A 306 19.10 6.01 2.84
C ASP A 306 18.77 5.96 4.34
N GLU A 307 17.82 6.80 4.78
CA GLU A 307 17.46 6.91 6.21
C GLU A 307 16.61 5.73 6.69
N ASP A 308 15.96 5.03 5.75
CA ASP A 308 15.08 3.91 6.05
C ASP A 308 15.88 2.68 6.49
N VAL A 309 15.21 1.83 7.25
CA VAL A 309 15.72 0.50 7.63
C VAL A 309 14.90 -0.60 6.96
N LEU A 310 15.47 -1.80 6.92
CA LEU A 310 14.80 -2.97 6.35
C LEU A 310 13.75 -3.53 7.32
N ASP A 311 12.70 -4.09 6.75
CA ASP A 311 11.71 -4.91 7.44
C ASP A 311 12.38 -6.02 8.25
N THR A 312 11.87 -6.26 9.44
CA THR A 312 12.33 -7.32 10.37
C THR A 312 12.41 -8.69 9.69
N TRP A 313 11.43 -9.01 8.83
CA TRP A 313 11.39 -10.29 8.14
C TRP A 313 12.48 -10.46 7.09
N PHE A 314 13.05 -9.37 6.57
CA PHE A 314 14.17 -9.44 5.63
C PHE A 314 15.41 -10.07 6.27
N SER A 315 15.78 -9.64 7.47
CA SER A 315 16.89 -10.25 8.22
C SER A 315 16.52 -11.62 8.80
N SER A 316 15.27 -11.79 9.26
CA SER A 316 14.78 -13.06 9.84
C SER A 316 14.81 -14.21 8.84
N ALA A 317 14.52 -13.94 7.57
CA ALA A 317 14.59 -14.94 6.49
C ALA A 317 16.01 -15.50 6.28
N LEU A 318 17.04 -14.75 6.66
CA LEU A 318 18.44 -15.15 6.50
C LEU A 318 18.99 -15.97 7.67
N TRP A 319 18.26 -16.03 8.78
CA TRP A 319 18.68 -16.66 10.04
C TRP A 319 19.24 -18.08 9.86
N PRO A 320 18.63 -19.00 9.07
CA PRO A 320 19.09 -20.38 8.95
C PRO A 320 20.52 -20.54 8.47
N PHE A 321 21.07 -19.59 7.71
CA PHE A 321 22.43 -19.65 7.17
C PHE A 321 23.35 -18.54 7.67
N SER A 322 22.82 -17.34 7.95
CA SER A 322 23.63 -16.24 8.46
C SER A 322 24.23 -16.53 9.85
N THR A 323 23.51 -17.29 10.69
CA THR A 323 24.02 -17.75 12.00
C THR A 323 25.12 -18.80 11.89
N MET A 324 25.27 -19.44 10.74
CA MET A 324 26.33 -20.42 10.44
C MET A 324 27.62 -19.78 9.94
N GLY A 325 27.65 -18.44 9.83
CA GLY A 325 28.83 -17.67 9.44
C GLY A 325 28.84 -17.19 7.99
N TRP A 326 27.79 -17.50 7.21
CA TRP A 326 27.65 -16.92 5.86
C TRP A 326 27.57 -15.38 5.95
N PRO A 327 28.20 -14.60 5.03
CA PRO A 327 28.88 -15.03 3.80
C PRO A 327 30.37 -15.33 3.92
N ASP A 328 30.94 -15.32 5.10
CA ASP A 328 32.38 -15.51 5.32
C ASP A 328 32.77 -17.00 5.37
N VAL A 329 31.83 -17.88 5.62
CA VAL A 329 31.97 -19.34 5.62
C VAL A 329 30.94 -19.93 4.67
N ASP A 330 31.40 -20.77 3.72
CA ASP A 330 30.56 -21.48 2.73
C ASP A 330 29.77 -22.63 3.39
#